data_be1dce312091ca39cc9df5de473b3d89
#
_entry.id   be1dce312091ca39cc9df5de473b3d89
#
_cell.length_a   1.000
_cell.length_b   1.000
_cell.length_c   1.000
_cell.angle_alpha   90.00
_cell.angle_beta   90.00
_cell.angle_gamma   90.00
#
_symmetry.space_group_name_H-M   'P 1'
#
loop_
_entity.id
_entity.type
_entity.pdbx_description
1 polymer ?
#
loop_
_entity_poly.entity_id
_entity_poly.type
_entity_poly.pdbx_seq_one_letter_code
_entity_poly.pdbx_strand_id
1 'polypeptide(L)'
;SATLEPVRVLAAVDKFRGTATAAEVARAIAVACQSLGHDCVEMPLADGGEGTLQVLGGPNRTSQVEGPLGLPATAQWRLHDATAIIEMAQASGLQLVGGAAGNDAVLASTVGTGQLIDEALALGARRIIVCVGGSATTDGGLGAVQAITKHKMLRDVDFIVACDVRTMFVDAAETFAPQKGATDQQVRFLTARLEGAADHYLARFGVDVRALSGSGAAGGLAGGLAALGARLVPGFDLVANEVGFAAALADCDLVITGEGRLDATSFAGKVVGEVVQSAGADEKPIVVICGEIDSDAHSTMERLGVSHMGLRERFGDLAVSRTTECIARSVALHMRDQPDQR
;
A
#
# COMPACT_ATOMS: atom_id res chain seq x y z
N SER A 1 39.83 7.56 -22.59
CA SER A 1 38.52 7.63 -21.89
C SER A 1 38.19 6.21 -21.45
N ALA A 2 38.36 5.92 -20.16
CA ALA A 2 37.85 4.67 -19.60
C ALA A 2 36.32 4.72 -19.77
N THR A 3 35.78 3.84 -20.58
CA THR A 3 34.34 3.57 -20.61
C THR A 3 34.01 2.93 -19.29
N LEU A 4 33.27 3.64 -18.41
CA LEU A 4 32.69 3.04 -17.19
C LEU A 4 31.82 1.86 -17.62
N GLU A 5 31.96 0.72 -16.96
CA GLU A 5 31.07 -0.41 -17.19
C GLU A 5 29.64 0.01 -16.78
N PRO A 6 28.62 -0.40 -17.55
CA PRO A 6 27.23 -0.08 -17.21
C PRO A 6 26.86 -0.65 -15.82
N VAL A 7 26.31 0.17 -14.94
CA VAL A 7 25.75 -0.25 -13.65
C VAL A 7 24.31 -0.69 -13.89
N ARG A 8 23.91 -1.82 -13.31
CA ARG A 8 22.54 -2.31 -13.33
C ARG A 8 21.80 -1.75 -12.11
N VAL A 9 20.92 -0.79 -12.35
CA VAL A 9 20.14 -0.11 -11.31
C VAL A 9 18.79 -0.78 -11.16
N LEU A 10 18.33 -0.99 -9.92
CA LEU A 10 16.97 -1.37 -9.59
C LEU A 10 16.24 -0.17 -9.03
N ALA A 11 15.25 0.36 -9.75
CA ALA A 11 14.37 1.44 -9.30
C ALA A 11 13.15 0.86 -8.56
N ALA A 12 13.32 0.51 -7.28
CA ALA A 12 12.32 -0.13 -6.43
C ALA A 12 11.63 0.92 -5.55
N VAL A 13 10.55 1.53 -6.03
CA VAL A 13 9.98 2.77 -5.47
C VAL A 13 8.48 2.71 -5.20
N ASP A 14 8.03 3.44 -4.18
CA ASP A 14 6.62 3.74 -3.95
C ASP A 14 6.19 5.02 -4.69
N LYS A 15 4.88 5.29 -4.66
CA LYS A 15 4.29 6.54 -5.15
C LYS A 15 4.72 7.75 -4.31
N PHE A 16 4.82 8.89 -4.96
CA PHE A 16 4.91 10.19 -4.30
C PHE A 16 3.49 10.77 -4.21
N ARG A 17 2.83 10.53 -3.08
CA ARG A 17 1.40 10.81 -2.90
C ARG A 17 1.04 12.23 -3.36
N GLY A 18 0.08 12.32 -4.28
CA GLY A 18 -0.43 13.58 -4.81
C GLY A 18 0.44 14.23 -5.90
N THR A 19 1.61 13.65 -6.25
CA THR A 19 2.52 14.26 -7.23
C THR A 19 3.00 13.31 -8.33
N ALA A 20 3.27 12.02 -8.01
CA ALA A 20 3.67 11.02 -9.01
C ALA A 20 3.30 9.60 -8.57
N THR A 21 2.89 8.77 -9.50
CA THR A 21 2.68 7.33 -9.30
C THR A 21 4.02 6.60 -9.17
N ALA A 22 4.02 5.41 -8.55
CA ALA A 22 5.24 4.59 -8.45
C ALA A 22 5.86 4.28 -9.83
N ALA A 23 5.02 4.06 -10.84
CA ALA A 23 5.48 3.83 -12.21
C ALA A 23 6.14 5.07 -12.84
N GLU A 24 5.58 6.27 -12.64
CA GLU A 24 6.19 7.53 -13.10
C GLU A 24 7.52 7.80 -12.41
N VAL A 25 7.63 7.50 -11.12
CA VAL A 25 8.87 7.63 -10.33
C VAL A 25 9.93 6.66 -10.86
N ALA A 26 9.60 5.37 -10.99
CA ALA A 26 10.51 4.35 -11.53
C ALA A 26 10.99 4.72 -12.94
N ARG A 27 10.08 5.19 -13.78
CA ARG A 27 10.39 5.65 -15.14
C ARG A 27 11.35 6.86 -15.15
N ALA A 28 11.14 7.84 -14.26
CA ALA A 28 12.03 8.99 -14.15
C ALA A 28 13.45 8.61 -13.77
N ILE A 29 13.61 7.63 -12.86
CA ILE A 29 14.90 7.06 -12.49
C ILE A 29 15.52 6.35 -13.69
N ALA A 30 14.78 5.49 -14.38
CA ALA A 30 15.26 4.74 -15.53
C ALA A 30 15.75 5.65 -16.67
N VAL A 31 15.00 6.70 -17.00
CA VAL A 31 15.40 7.70 -18.00
C VAL A 31 16.71 8.40 -17.62
N ALA A 32 16.89 8.75 -16.35
CA ALA A 32 18.11 9.36 -15.87
C ALA A 32 19.32 8.40 -15.98
N CYS A 33 19.17 7.15 -15.54
CA CYS A 33 20.20 6.13 -15.64
C CYS A 33 20.62 5.86 -17.09
N GLN A 34 19.64 5.66 -17.99
CA GLN A 34 19.88 5.41 -19.41
C GLN A 34 20.60 6.58 -20.10
N SER A 35 20.27 7.83 -19.73
CA SER A 35 20.96 9.03 -20.27
C SER A 35 22.46 9.07 -19.89
N LEU A 36 22.85 8.33 -18.88
CA LEU A 36 24.24 8.22 -18.41
C LEU A 36 24.92 6.91 -18.86
N GLY A 37 24.23 6.08 -19.64
CA GLY A 37 24.76 4.82 -20.15
C GLY A 37 24.65 3.63 -19.18
N HIS A 38 23.75 3.72 -18.20
CA HIS A 38 23.48 2.65 -17.23
C HIS A 38 22.16 1.94 -17.55
N ASP A 39 22.07 0.65 -17.19
CA ASP A 39 20.84 -0.13 -17.28
C ASP A 39 19.96 0.10 -16.04
N CYS A 40 18.64 0.14 -16.21
CA CYS A 40 17.71 0.29 -15.09
C CYS A 40 16.49 -0.59 -15.26
N VAL A 41 16.19 -1.36 -14.22
CA VAL A 41 14.95 -2.11 -14.07
C VAL A 41 13.95 -1.24 -13.33
N GLU A 42 12.85 -0.91 -14.00
CA GLU A 42 11.71 -0.18 -13.41
C GLU A 42 10.90 -1.16 -12.56
N MET A 43 10.86 -0.95 -11.26
CA MET A 43 10.10 -1.79 -10.33
C MET A 43 9.25 -0.93 -9.40
N PRO A 44 8.08 -0.46 -9.88
CA PRO A 44 7.12 0.17 -8.99
C PRO A 44 6.66 -0.83 -7.93
N LEU A 45 6.58 -0.38 -6.68
CA LEU A 45 6.15 -1.16 -5.53
C LEU A 45 4.98 -0.47 -4.81
N ALA A 46 4.36 -1.19 -3.88
CA ALA A 46 3.33 -0.70 -2.99
C ALA A 46 3.31 -1.52 -1.69
N ASP A 47 2.71 -0.99 -0.65
CA ASP A 47 2.61 -1.58 0.68
C ASP A 47 1.30 -2.37 0.92
N GLY A 48 0.55 -2.71 -0.13
CA GLY A 48 -0.75 -3.37 -0.01
C GLY A 48 -1.92 -2.40 0.21
N GLY A 49 -1.66 -1.11 0.20
CA GLY A 49 -2.66 -0.04 0.24
C GLY A 49 -3.04 0.49 -1.14
N GLU A 50 -3.41 1.78 -1.18
CA GLU A 50 -3.73 2.50 -2.41
C GLU A 50 -2.53 2.54 -3.38
N GLY A 51 -2.75 2.22 -4.65
CA GLY A 51 -1.75 2.12 -5.71
C GLY A 51 -1.29 0.69 -6.00
N THR A 52 -1.60 -0.27 -5.12
CA THR A 52 -1.28 -1.70 -5.32
C THR A 52 -1.92 -2.25 -6.59
N LEU A 53 -3.17 -1.87 -6.87
CA LEU A 53 -3.88 -2.26 -8.09
C LEU A 53 -3.12 -1.82 -9.36
N GLN A 54 -2.55 -0.60 -9.35
CA GLN A 54 -1.76 -0.10 -10.48
C GLN A 54 -0.45 -0.86 -10.64
N VAL A 55 0.25 -1.14 -9.54
CA VAL A 55 1.51 -1.90 -9.52
C VAL A 55 1.28 -3.33 -10.05
N LEU A 56 0.18 -3.95 -9.69
CA LEU A 56 -0.16 -5.33 -10.07
C LEU A 56 -0.91 -5.41 -11.42
N GLY A 57 -0.70 -4.46 -12.31
CA GLY A 57 -1.14 -4.52 -13.71
C GLY A 57 -2.33 -3.62 -14.07
N GLY A 58 -2.79 -2.79 -13.14
CA GLY A 58 -3.85 -1.81 -13.34
C GLY A 58 -5.26 -2.42 -13.46
N PRO A 59 -6.31 -1.60 -13.36
CA PRO A 59 -7.68 -2.06 -13.45
C PRO A 59 -8.03 -2.50 -14.88
N ASN A 60 -8.86 -3.52 -15.01
CA ASN A 60 -9.46 -3.94 -16.26
C ASN A 60 -10.98 -4.17 -16.15
N ARG A 61 -11.55 -3.83 -14.99
CA ARG A 61 -12.96 -3.92 -14.67
C ARG A 61 -13.46 -2.68 -13.98
N THR A 62 -14.74 -2.40 -14.17
CA THR A 62 -15.44 -1.29 -13.50
C THR A 62 -16.81 -1.79 -13.06
N SER A 63 -17.17 -1.58 -11.81
CA SER A 63 -18.44 -2.02 -11.23
C SER A 63 -19.13 -0.86 -10.52
N GLN A 64 -20.45 -0.85 -10.54
CA GLN A 64 -21.26 0.04 -9.73
C GLN A 64 -21.56 -0.65 -8.39
N VAL A 65 -21.15 -0.03 -7.30
CA VAL A 65 -21.29 -0.58 -5.96
C VAL A 65 -21.83 0.49 -5.01
N GLU A 66 -22.21 0.09 -3.81
CA GLU A 66 -22.56 1.01 -2.75
C GLU A 66 -21.31 1.66 -2.16
N GLY A 67 -21.27 2.98 -2.16
CA GLY A 67 -20.20 3.76 -1.52
C GLY A 67 -20.32 3.76 0.01
N PRO A 68 -19.34 4.36 0.72
CA PRO A 68 -19.26 4.28 2.18
C PRO A 68 -20.52 4.76 2.91
N LEU A 69 -21.21 5.78 2.38
CA LEU A 69 -22.40 6.37 2.96
C LEU A 69 -23.69 6.01 2.21
N GLY A 70 -23.73 4.87 1.54
CA GLY A 70 -24.92 4.36 0.84
C GLY A 70 -25.18 4.97 -0.54
N LEU A 71 -24.38 5.93 -0.99
CA LEU A 71 -24.49 6.49 -2.34
C LEU A 71 -23.78 5.60 -3.35
N PRO A 72 -24.25 5.53 -4.62
CA PRO A 72 -23.56 4.75 -5.67
C PRO A 72 -22.13 5.23 -5.87
N ALA A 73 -21.20 4.29 -5.99
CA ALA A 73 -19.80 4.51 -6.31
C ALA A 73 -19.39 3.66 -7.52
N THR A 74 -18.51 4.22 -8.36
CA THR A 74 -17.91 3.51 -9.48
C THR A 74 -16.54 3.01 -9.04
N ALA A 75 -16.39 1.70 -8.87
CA ALA A 75 -15.17 1.07 -8.40
C ALA A 75 -14.41 0.41 -9.55
N GLN A 76 -13.12 0.70 -9.65
CA GLN A 76 -12.21 0.02 -10.56
C GLN A 76 -11.49 -1.12 -9.84
N TRP A 77 -11.32 -2.26 -10.51
CA TRP A 77 -10.64 -3.42 -10.01
C TRP A 77 -10.09 -4.29 -11.14
N ARG A 78 -9.38 -5.34 -10.82
CA ARG A 78 -8.77 -6.23 -11.80
C ARG A 78 -9.23 -7.66 -11.61
N LEU A 79 -9.48 -8.35 -12.72
CA LEU A 79 -9.60 -9.82 -12.78
C LEU A 79 -8.78 -10.32 -13.98
N HIS A 80 -7.72 -11.08 -13.71
CA HIS A 80 -6.84 -11.66 -14.70
C HIS A 80 -6.38 -13.04 -14.25
N ASP A 81 -6.41 -14.03 -15.13
CA ASP A 81 -6.05 -15.42 -14.84
C ASP A 81 -6.67 -15.95 -13.52
N ALA A 82 -7.98 -15.71 -13.36
CA ALA A 82 -8.75 -16.07 -12.16
C ALA A 82 -8.24 -15.41 -10.84
N THR A 83 -7.36 -14.42 -10.91
CA THR A 83 -6.92 -13.58 -9.78
C THR A 83 -7.65 -12.26 -9.80
N ALA A 84 -8.39 -11.95 -8.74
CA ALA A 84 -9.02 -10.66 -8.51
C ALA A 84 -8.15 -9.80 -7.59
N ILE A 85 -7.96 -8.53 -7.95
CA ILE A 85 -7.27 -7.52 -7.14
C ILE A 85 -8.24 -6.38 -6.89
N ILE A 86 -8.54 -6.13 -5.62
CA ILE A 86 -9.55 -5.18 -5.16
C ILE A 86 -8.90 -4.23 -4.14
N GLU A 87 -8.80 -2.95 -4.47
CA GLU A 87 -8.53 -1.92 -3.48
C GLU A 87 -9.84 -1.52 -2.81
N MET A 88 -9.96 -1.73 -1.51
CA MET A 88 -11.18 -1.38 -0.78
C MET A 88 -11.51 0.11 -0.87
N ALA A 89 -10.52 0.97 -1.06
CA ALA A 89 -10.70 2.42 -1.21
C ALA A 89 -11.53 2.81 -2.45
N GLN A 90 -11.59 1.95 -3.47
CA GLN A 90 -12.43 2.17 -4.65
C GLN A 90 -13.94 2.08 -4.36
N ALA A 91 -14.33 1.37 -3.29
CA ALA A 91 -15.73 1.15 -2.91
C ALA A 91 -16.05 1.71 -1.52
N SER A 92 -15.10 1.71 -0.59
CA SER A 92 -15.31 2.07 0.82
C SER A 92 -14.26 3.07 1.32
N GLY A 93 -13.71 3.88 0.40
CA GLY A 93 -12.61 4.81 0.65
C GLY A 93 -13.04 6.17 1.19
N LEU A 94 -12.18 6.80 1.97
CA LEU A 94 -12.39 8.11 2.58
C LEU A 94 -12.48 9.24 1.54
N GLN A 95 -11.77 9.10 0.42
CA GLN A 95 -11.80 10.09 -0.66
C GLN A 95 -13.16 10.15 -1.38
N LEU A 96 -13.90 9.03 -1.43
CA LEU A 96 -15.23 8.96 -2.05
C LEU A 96 -16.26 9.86 -1.34
N VAL A 97 -16.01 10.19 -0.09
CA VAL A 97 -16.89 11.02 0.75
C VAL A 97 -16.30 12.40 1.02
N GLY A 98 -15.26 12.82 0.31
CA GLY A 98 -14.64 14.14 0.46
C GLY A 98 -13.70 14.26 1.68
N GLY A 99 -13.11 13.15 2.11
CA GLY A 99 -12.21 13.11 3.26
C GLY A 99 -12.92 13.09 4.60
N ALA A 100 -12.18 13.32 5.69
CA ALA A 100 -12.72 13.27 7.06
C ALA A 100 -13.88 14.24 7.30
N ALA A 101 -13.86 15.41 6.66
CA ALA A 101 -14.88 16.43 6.82
C ALA A 101 -16.23 16.03 6.19
N GLY A 102 -16.22 15.23 5.14
CA GLY A 102 -17.43 14.75 4.47
C GLY A 102 -17.89 13.36 4.93
N ASN A 103 -17.11 12.71 5.80
CA ASN A 103 -17.40 11.36 6.27
C ASN A 103 -18.29 11.36 7.51
N ASP A 104 -19.14 10.36 7.60
CA ASP A 104 -19.78 9.94 8.87
C ASP A 104 -19.12 8.62 9.32
N ALA A 105 -18.20 8.73 10.28
CA ALA A 105 -17.42 7.58 10.75
C ALA A 105 -18.27 6.46 11.39
N VAL A 106 -19.48 6.79 11.85
CA VAL A 106 -20.42 5.82 12.45
C VAL A 106 -21.25 5.12 11.38
N LEU A 107 -21.68 5.83 10.34
CA LEU A 107 -22.53 5.28 9.28
C LEU A 107 -21.73 4.60 8.16
N ALA A 108 -20.47 5.00 7.98
CA ALA A 108 -19.64 4.47 6.89
C ALA A 108 -19.52 2.94 6.95
N SER A 109 -19.80 2.31 5.80
CA SER A 109 -19.93 0.86 5.65
C SER A 109 -19.03 0.29 4.56
N THR A 110 -18.63 -0.97 4.74
CA THR A 110 -17.82 -1.75 3.79
C THR A 110 -18.66 -2.55 2.78
N VAL A 111 -19.96 -2.32 2.66
CA VAL A 111 -20.86 -3.06 1.75
C VAL A 111 -20.30 -3.13 0.34
N GLY A 112 -19.88 -2.01 -0.24
CA GLY A 112 -19.39 -1.97 -1.62
C GLY A 112 -18.13 -2.84 -1.84
N THR A 113 -17.24 -2.91 -0.85
CA THR A 113 -16.09 -3.85 -0.91
C THR A 113 -16.57 -5.30 -0.94
N GLY A 114 -17.57 -5.65 -0.14
CA GLY A 114 -18.17 -6.99 -0.17
C GLY A 114 -18.86 -7.30 -1.51
N GLN A 115 -19.51 -6.32 -2.13
CA GLN A 115 -20.12 -6.47 -3.46
C GLN A 115 -19.06 -6.77 -4.53
N LEU A 116 -17.89 -6.12 -4.50
CA LEU A 116 -16.79 -6.41 -5.43
C LEU A 116 -16.26 -7.84 -5.24
N ILE A 117 -16.12 -8.30 -4.00
CA ILE A 117 -15.70 -9.67 -3.68
C ILE A 117 -16.74 -10.68 -4.19
N ASP A 118 -18.03 -10.43 -3.97
CA ASP A 118 -19.11 -11.29 -4.42
C ASP A 118 -19.18 -11.37 -5.95
N GLU A 119 -18.93 -10.25 -6.65
CA GLU A 119 -18.83 -10.19 -8.12
C GLU A 119 -17.61 -10.96 -8.62
N ALA A 120 -16.44 -10.80 -7.99
CA ALA A 120 -15.23 -11.56 -8.34
C ALA A 120 -15.47 -13.08 -8.23
N LEU A 121 -16.14 -13.52 -7.17
CA LEU A 121 -16.55 -14.91 -6.99
C LEU A 121 -17.52 -15.38 -8.10
N ALA A 122 -18.50 -14.54 -8.45
CA ALA A 122 -19.46 -14.85 -9.54
C ALA A 122 -18.77 -15.01 -10.89
N LEU A 123 -17.68 -14.26 -11.10
CA LEU A 123 -16.87 -14.31 -12.34
C LEU A 123 -15.80 -15.42 -12.31
N GLY A 124 -15.77 -16.24 -11.26
CA GLY A 124 -14.92 -17.42 -11.18
C GLY A 124 -13.51 -17.17 -10.66
N ALA A 125 -13.30 -16.09 -9.88
CA ALA A 125 -12.01 -15.88 -9.23
C ALA A 125 -11.64 -17.08 -8.33
N ARG A 126 -10.39 -17.50 -8.44
CA ARG A 126 -9.77 -18.57 -7.63
C ARG A 126 -8.77 -18.02 -6.63
N ARG A 127 -8.33 -16.80 -6.84
CA ARG A 127 -7.51 -16.02 -5.94
C ARG A 127 -8.10 -14.62 -5.83
N ILE A 128 -8.26 -14.12 -4.62
CA ILE A 128 -8.78 -12.77 -4.35
C ILE A 128 -7.82 -12.07 -3.39
N ILE A 129 -7.28 -10.94 -3.84
CA ILE A 129 -6.42 -10.05 -3.06
C ILE A 129 -7.21 -8.79 -2.77
N VAL A 130 -7.44 -8.51 -1.47
CA VAL A 130 -8.06 -7.27 -1.01
C VAL A 130 -7.01 -6.39 -0.35
N CYS A 131 -6.79 -5.22 -0.91
CA CYS A 131 -5.86 -4.23 -0.42
C CYS A 131 -6.58 -3.26 0.53
N VAL A 132 -6.14 -3.18 1.80
CA VAL A 132 -6.86 -2.47 2.85
C VAL A 132 -6.15 -1.19 3.28
N GLY A 133 -6.27 -0.14 2.45
CA GLY A 133 -5.76 1.20 2.72
C GLY A 133 -6.81 2.27 2.38
N GLY A 134 -6.68 3.48 2.94
CA GLY A 134 -7.51 4.63 2.58
C GLY A 134 -8.99 4.54 2.97
N SER A 135 -9.37 3.72 3.96
CA SER A 135 -10.77 3.43 4.34
C SER A 135 -11.50 4.62 4.99
N ALA A 136 -12.80 4.77 4.69
CA ALA A 136 -13.73 5.64 5.41
C ALA A 136 -14.31 4.98 6.68
N THR A 137 -14.26 3.67 6.75
CA THR A 137 -15.11 2.79 7.56
C THR A 137 -14.47 2.35 8.87
N THR A 138 -15.30 2.10 9.88
CA THR A 138 -14.95 1.43 11.14
C THR A 138 -16.13 0.55 11.57
N ASP A 139 -16.61 -0.28 10.62
CA ASP A 139 -17.75 -1.17 10.81
C ASP A 139 -17.34 -2.63 11.14
N GLY A 140 -16.04 -2.88 11.35
CA GLY A 140 -15.53 -4.22 11.59
C GLY A 140 -15.63 -5.15 10.39
N GLY A 141 -15.86 -4.62 9.18
CA GLY A 141 -16.11 -5.41 7.98
C GLY A 141 -17.50 -6.02 7.90
N LEU A 142 -18.41 -5.67 8.82
CA LEU A 142 -19.78 -6.24 8.86
C LEU A 142 -20.52 -6.03 7.54
N GLY A 143 -20.41 -4.84 6.93
CA GLY A 143 -21.03 -4.55 5.64
C GLY A 143 -20.52 -5.50 4.55
N ALA A 144 -19.22 -5.68 4.45
CA ALA A 144 -18.62 -6.59 3.46
C ALA A 144 -19.03 -8.05 3.70
N VAL A 145 -18.95 -8.52 4.94
CA VAL A 145 -19.35 -9.89 5.29
C VAL A 145 -20.82 -10.15 4.94
N GLN A 146 -21.70 -9.19 5.15
CA GLN A 146 -23.13 -9.33 4.80
C GLN A 146 -23.37 -9.29 3.28
N ALA A 147 -22.62 -8.45 2.56
CA ALA A 147 -22.77 -8.30 1.11
C ALA A 147 -22.22 -9.49 0.30
N ILE A 148 -21.28 -10.25 0.85
CA ILE A 148 -20.78 -11.47 0.22
C ILE A 148 -21.82 -12.57 0.37
N THR A 149 -22.57 -12.86 -0.68
CA THR A 149 -23.63 -13.90 -0.69
C THR A 149 -23.07 -15.30 -0.96
N LYS A 150 -21.90 -15.37 -1.61
CA LYS A 150 -21.26 -16.61 -2.09
C LYS A 150 -20.22 -17.18 -1.11
N HIS A 151 -20.49 -17.11 0.21
CA HIS A 151 -19.56 -17.58 1.25
C HIS A 151 -18.99 -18.99 1.03
N LYS A 152 -19.81 -19.90 0.48
CA LYS A 152 -19.38 -21.29 0.25
C LYS A 152 -18.25 -21.37 -0.78
N MET A 153 -18.21 -20.45 -1.73
CA MET A 153 -17.18 -20.43 -2.77
C MET A 153 -15.81 -20.00 -2.23
N LEU A 154 -15.77 -19.23 -1.13
CA LEU A 154 -14.51 -18.78 -0.52
C LEU A 154 -13.64 -19.94 -0.01
N ARG A 155 -14.22 -21.13 0.25
CA ARG A 155 -13.46 -22.30 0.70
C ARG A 155 -12.46 -22.82 -0.33
N ASP A 156 -12.75 -22.58 -1.62
CA ASP A 156 -11.96 -23.04 -2.75
C ASP A 156 -11.16 -21.90 -3.40
N VAL A 157 -11.03 -20.75 -2.70
CA VAL A 157 -10.36 -19.55 -3.16
C VAL A 157 -9.16 -19.24 -2.25
N ASP A 158 -8.01 -18.92 -2.84
CA ASP A 158 -6.90 -18.31 -2.09
C ASP A 158 -7.29 -16.86 -1.77
N PHE A 159 -7.87 -16.67 -0.58
CA PHE A 159 -8.42 -15.40 -0.14
C PHE A 159 -7.41 -14.68 0.74
N ILE A 160 -6.96 -13.52 0.29
CA ILE A 160 -5.84 -12.77 0.87
C ILE A 160 -6.27 -11.34 1.17
N VAL A 161 -5.89 -10.83 2.33
CA VAL A 161 -5.95 -9.42 2.69
C VAL A 161 -4.53 -8.91 2.86
N ALA A 162 -4.14 -7.96 2.03
CA ALA A 162 -2.85 -7.28 2.10
C ALA A 162 -2.96 -6.09 3.07
N CYS A 163 -2.21 -6.11 4.17
CA CYS A 163 -2.20 -5.05 5.16
C CYS A 163 -0.80 -4.84 5.73
N ASP A 164 -0.43 -3.58 5.95
CA ASP A 164 0.87 -3.13 6.46
C ASP A 164 0.85 -2.79 7.96
N VAL A 165 -0.32 -2.87 8.60
CA VAL A 165 -0.48 -2.54 10.02
C VAL A 165 -0.67 -3.79 10.88
N ARG A 166 -0.25 -3.70 12.15
CA ARG A 166 -0.38 -4.77 13.15
C ARG A 166 -1.50 -4.51 14.17
N THR A 167 -2.28 -3.44 13.98
CA THR A 167 -3.35 -3.04 14.89
C THR A 167 -4.34 -4.18 15.08
N MET A 168 -4.70 -4.45 16.33
CA MET A 168 -5.67 -5.47 16.69
C MET A 168 -7.09 -4.99 16.38
N PHE A 169 -8.03 -5.90 16.28
CA PHE A 169 -9.38 -5.62 15.80
C PHE A 169 -10.11 -4.53 16.59
N VAL A 170 -10.11 -4.64 17.91
CA VAL A 170 -10.82 -3.70 18.79
C VAL A 170 -10.13 -2.34 18.86
N ASP A 171 -8.80 -2.30 18.71
CA ASP A 171 -7.99 -1.08 18.75
C ASP A 171 -8.17 -0.21 17.50
N ALA A 172 -8.80 -0.74 16.44
CA ALA A 172 -8.98 -0.05 15.17
C ALA A 172 -9.76 1.27 15.30
N ALA A 173 -10.73 1.34 16.22
CA ALA A 173 -11.50 2.55 16.44
C ALA A 173 -10.65 3.67 17.05
N GLU A 174 -9.89 3.37 18.11
CA GLU A 174 -9.01 4.35 18.76
C GLU A 174 -7.88 4.80 17.83
N THR A 175 -7.28 3.85 17.11
CA THR A 175 -6.13 4.12 16.25
C THR A 175 -6.50 4.91 14.98
N PHE A 176 -7.63 4.59 14.34
CA PHE A 176 -7.91 5.07 12.97
C PHE A 176 -9.17 5.91 12.83
N ALA A 177 -10.16 5.83 13.74
CA ALA A 177 -11.40 6.55 13.55
C ALA A 177 -11.27 8.08 13.67
N PRO A 178 -10.37 8.66 14.50
CA PRO A 178 -10.19 10.12 14.55
C PRO A 178 -9.80 10.72 13.20
N GLN A 179 -8.89 10.10 12.47
CA GLN A 179 -8.46 10.57 11.14
C GLN A 179 -9.57 10.42 10.07
N LYS A 180 -10.65 9.69 10.38
CA LYS A 180 -11.83 9.52 9.53
C LYS A 180 -12.98 10.43 9.95
N GLY A 181 -12.74 11.37 10.86
CA GLY A 181 -13.72 12.36 11.31
C GLY A 181 -14.50 11.97 12.57
N ALA A 182 -14.15 10.88 13.27
CA ALA A 182 -14.83 10.50 14.50
C ALA A 182 -14.44 11.40 15.68
N THR A 183 -15.44 11.81 16.46
CA THR A 183 -15.24 12.43 17.77
C THR A 183 -14.89 11.38 18.83
N ASP A 184 -14.37 11.80 19.97
CA ASP A 184 -14.05 10.88 21.09
C ASP A 184 -15.27 10.05 21.54
N GLN A 185 -16.48 10.64 21.50
CA GLN A 185 -17.70 9.91 21.81
C GLN A 185 -18.00 8.84 20.78
N GLN A 186 -17.81 9.16 19.51
CA GLN A 186 -17.98 8.20 18.41
C GLN A 186 -16.91 7.11 18.45
N VAL A 187 -15.67 7.41 18.82
CA VAL A 187 -14.61 6.41 19.01
C VAL A 187 -15.02 5.37 20.05
N ARG A 188 -15.54 5.80 21.22
CA ARG A 188 -16.04 4.86 22.24
C ARG A 188 -17.18 3.99 21.73
N PHE A 189 -18.11 4.58 20.98
CA PHE A 189 -19.22 3.84 20.35
C PHE A 189 -18.71 2.81 19.34
N LEU A 190 -17.75 3.20 18.49
CA LEU A 190 -17.15 2.34 17.47
C LEU A 190 -16.36 1.19 18.11
N THR A 191 -15.64 1.44 19.21
CA THR A 191 -14.94 0.38 19.97
C THR A 191 -15.93 -0.68 20.47
N ALA A 192 -17.04 -0.26 21.10
CA ALA A 192 -18.06 -1.21 21.55
C ALA A 192 -18.71 -1.97 20.37
N ARG A 193 -18.89 -1.30 19.21
CA ARG A 193 -19.38 -1.95 17.98
C ARG A 193 -18.42 -3.01 17.47
N LEU A 194 -17.09 -2.75 17.51
CA LEU A 194 -16.08 -3.72 17.11
C LEU A 194 -16.03 -4.92 18.07
N GLU A 195 -16.19 -4.73 19.38
CA GLU A 195 -16.31 -5.83 20.33
C GLU A 195 -17.52 -6.72 20.00
N GLY A 196 -18.67 -6.12 19.76
CA GLY A 196 -19.88 -6.86 19.35
C GLY A 196 -19.71 -7.57 18.00
N ALA A 197 -18.98 -6.98 17.05
CA ALA A 197 -18.65 -7.62 15.78
C ALA A 197 -17.73 -8.84 15.97
N ALA A 198 -16.72 -8.72 16.84
CA ALA A 198 -15.83 -9.83 17.17
C ALA A 198 -16.57 -11.00 17.82
N ASP A 199 -17.50 -10.72 18.76
CA ASP A 199 -18.37 -11.74 19.36
C ASP A 199 -19.26 -12.42 18.32
N HIS A 200 -19.80 -11.63 17.39
CA HIS A 200 -20.59 -12.17 16.28
C HIS A 200 -19.77 -13.11 15.39
N TYR A 201 -18.53 -12.74 15.04
CA TYR A 201 -17.64 -13.58 14.21
C TYR A 201 -17.23 -14.86 14.92
N LEU A 202 -16.92 -14.79 16.21
CA LEU A 202 -16.61 -15.96 17.03
C LEU A 202 -17.81 -16.91 17.09
N ALA A 203 -19.02 -16.38 17.34
CA ALA A 203 -20.21 -17.20 17.43
C ALA A 203 -20.62 -17.84 16.10
N ARG A 204 -20.48 -17.11 14.98
CA ARG A 204 -20.97 -17.53 13.66
C ARG A 204 -19.96 -18.36 12.87
N PHE A 205 -18.69 -18.00 12.94
CA PHE A 205 -17.63 -18.59 12.11
C PHE A 205 -16.56 -19.32 12.92
N GLY A 206 -16.58 -19.24 14.27
CA GLY A 206 -15.60 -19.86 15.13
C GLY A 206 -14.23 -19.19 15.14
N VAL A 207 -14.13 -17.95 14.65
CA VAL A 207 -12.87 -17.19 14.54
C VAL A 207 -12.88 -16.02 15.51
N ASP A 208 -11.95 -16.00 16.47
CA ASP A 208 -11.72 -14.83 17.31
C ASP A 208 -10.76 -13.85 16.59
N VAL A 209 -11.33 -12.87 15.93
CA VAL A 209 -10.57 -11.86 15.17
C VAL A 209 -9.74 -10.95 16.06
N ARG A 210 -10.03 -10.86 17.37
CA ARG A 210 -9.26 -10.09 18.35
C ARG A 210 -7.84 -10.61 18.54
N ALA A 211 -7.64 -11.93 18.32
CA ALA A 211 -6.33 -12.58 18.45
C ALA A 211 -5.44 -12.44 17.20
N LEU A 212 -5.97 -11.87 16.12
CA LEU A 212 -5.26 -11.78 14.84
C LEU A 212 -4.57 -10.42 14.68
N SER A 213 -3.26 -10.41 14.58
CA SER A 213 -2.48 -9.21 14.28
C SER A 213 -2.86 -8.67 12.90
N GLY A 214 -3.10 -7.36 12.79
CA GLY A 214 -3.53 -6.71 11.55
C GLY A 214 -5.05 -6.77 11.30
N SER A 215 -5.82 -7.47 12.13
CA SER A 215 -7.28 -7.59 11.95
C SER A 215 -8.01 -6.25 12.08
N GLY A 216 -7.42 -5.25 12.72
CA GLY A 216 -7.94 -3.88 12.82
C GLY A 216 -7.77 -3.04 11.56
N ALA A 217 -7.00 -3.51 10.57
CA ALA A 217 -6.79 -2.75 9.34
C ALA A 217 -8.12 -2.40 8.66
N ALA A 218 -8.15 -1.19 8.09
CA ALA A 218 -9.35 -0.62 7.46
C ALA A 218 -10.59 -0.61 8.37
N GLY A 219 -10.42 -0.27 9.67
CA GLY A 219 -11.51 -0.21 10.62
C GLY A 219 -12.14 -1.58 10.92
N GLY A 220 -11.33 -2.64 10.88
CA GLY A 220 -11.72 -4.01 11.15
C GLY A 220 -12.18 -4.80 9.91
N LEU A 221 -12.15 -4.21 8.71
CA LEU A 221 -12.47 -4.96 7.49
C LEU A 221 -11.59 -6.21 7.35
N ALA A 222 -10.28 -6.07 7.60
CA ALA A 222 -9.35 -7.21 7.55
C ALA A 222 -9.79 -8.35 8.47
N GLY A 223 -10.21 -8.05 9.69
CA GLY A 223 -10.74 -9.03 10.63
C GLY A 223 -12.04 -9.68 10.17
N GLY A 224 -12.97 -8.88 9.63
CA GLY A 224 -14.22 -9.41 9.07
C GLY A 224 -13.98 -10.39 7.92
N LEU A 225 -13.04 -10.07 7.02
CA LEU A 225 -12.65 -10.96 5.92
C LEU A 225 -11.88 -12.20 6.44
N ALA A 226 -11.05 -12.03 7.48
CA ALA A 226 -10.37 -13.15 8.12
C ALA A 226 -11.36 -14.12 8.77
N ALA A 227 -12.49 -13.65 9.33
CA ALA A 227 -13.56 -14.49 9.82
C ALA A 227 -14.19 -15.36 8.73
N LEU A 228 -14.12 -14.92 7.46
CA LEU A 228 -14.52 -15.68 6.28
C LEU A 228 -13.39 -16.55 5.70
N GLY A 229 -12.24 -16.63 6.33
CA GLY A 229 -11.12 -17.47 5.91
C GLY A 229 -10.01 -16.75 5.15
N ALA A 230 -10.06 -15.42 5.04
CA ALA A 230 -8.96 -14.67 4.42
C ALA A 230 -7.69 -14.75 5.27
N ARG A 231 -6.54 -14.92 4.61
CA ARG A 231 -5.22 -14.80 5.23
C ARG A 231 -4.77 -13.34 5.24
N LEU A 232 -4.40 -12.85 6.42
CA LEU A 232 -3.79 -11.53 6.56
C LEU A 232 -2.29 -11.66 6.26
N VAL A 233 -1.80 -10.88 5.30
CA VAL A 233 -0.38 -10.91 4.90
C VAL A 233 0.19 -9.50 4.85
N PRO A 234 1.50 -9.32 5.12
CA PRO A 234 2.16 -8.04 4.90
C PRO A 234 2.02 -7.59 3.43
N GLY A 235 1.59 -6.37 3.22
CA GLY A 235 1.29 -5.87 1.88
C GLY A 235 2.52 -5.77 1.01
N PHE A 236 3.64 -5.28 1.57
CA PHE A 236 4.91 -5.24 0.85
C PHE A 236 5.35 -6.65 0.39
N ASP A 237 5.34 -7.65 1.28
CA ASP A 237 5.77 -9.01 0.95
C ASP A 237 4.94 -9.59 -0.20
N LEU A 238 3.62 -9.37 -0.17
CA LEU A 238 2.73 -9.81 -1.23
C LEU A 238 3.13 -9.16 -2.57
N VAL A 239 3.24 -7.83 -2.61
CA VAL A 239 3.56 -7.09 -3.84
C VAL A 239 4.95 -7.45 -4.34
N ALA A 240 5.96 -7.47 -3.47
CA ALA A 240 7.34 -7.82 -3.80
C ALA A 240 7.45 -9.22 -4.42
N ASN A 241 6.70 -10.20 -3.89
CA ASN A 241 6.65 -11.55 -4.46
C ASN A 241 5.97 -11.56 -5.85
N GLU A 242 4.86 -10.85 -6.03
CA GLU A 242 4.14 -10.78 -7.31
C GLU A 242 4.97 -10.15 -8.42
N VAL A 243 5.80 -9.14 -8.10
CA VAL A 243 6.64 -8.45 -9.11
C VAL A 243 8.05 -9.03 -9.24
N GLY A 244 8.42 -10.05 -8.45
CA GLY A 244 9.73 -10.69 -8.52
C GLY A 244 10.88 -9.85 -7.94
N PHE A 245 10.61 -9.06 -6.88
CA PHE A 245 11.57 -8.13 -6.27
C PHE A 245 12.88 -8.81 -5.84
N ALA A 246 12.82 -9.97 -5.19
CA ALA A 246 14.01 -10.66 -4.70
C ALA A 246 14.99 -11.05 -5.83
N ALA A 247 14.46 -11.50 -6.97
CA ALA A 247 15.29 -11.85 -8.13
C ALA A 247 15.93 -10.60 -8.76
N ALA A 248 15.19 -9.51 -8.88
CA ALA A 248 15.72 -8.25 -9.41
C ALA A 248 16.75 -7.62 -8.46
N LEU A 249 16.55 -7.71 -7.14
CA LEU A 249 17.50 -7.26 -6.12
C LEU A 249 18.82 -8.05 -6.21
N ALA A 250 18.74 -9.36 -6.34
CA ALA A 250 19.95 -10.20 -6.48
C ALA A 250 20.77 -9.83 -7.73
N ASP A 251 20.10 -9.47 -8.83
CA ASP A 251 20.74 -9.18 -10.13
C ASP A 251 21.19 -7.72 -10.32
N CYS A 252 20.89 -6.80 -9.41
CA CYS A 252 21.29 -5.40 -9.52
C CYS A 252 22.62 -5.10 -8.83
N ASP A 253 23.24 -3.99 -9.23
CA ASP A 253 24.48 -3.45 -8.66
C ASP A 253 24.18 -2.25 -7.71
N LEU A 254 23.06 -1.55 -7.91
CA LEU A 254 22.60 -0.40 -7.12
C LEU A 254 21.08 -0.42 -7.01
N VAL A 255 20.58 -0.17 -5.82
CA VAL A 255 19.14 0.04 -5.56
C VAL A 255 18.86 1.53 -5.41
N ILE A 256 17.84 2.03 -6.09
CA ILE A 256 17.25 3.36 -5.83
C ILE A 256 15.82 3.15 -5.37
N THR A 257 15.51 3.64 -4.18
CA THR A 257 14.15 3.61 -3.62
C THR A 257 13.70 5.00 -3.22
N GLY A 258 12.42 5.15 -2.92
CA GLY A 258 11.87 6.42 -2.48
C GLY A 258 10.36 6.44 -2.36
N GLU A 259 9.88 7.48 -1.71
CA GLU A 259 8.47 7.79 -1.51
C GLU A 259 8.24 9.31 -1.37
N GLY A 260 6.96 9.74 -1.34
CA GLY A 260 6.63 11.16 -1.22
C GLY A 260 7.07 11.80 0.09
N ARG A 261 6.95 11.09 1.23
CA ARG A 261 7.39 11.55 2.55
C ARG A 261 7.94 10.40 3.36
N LEU A 262 9.17 10.55 3.79
CA LEU A 262 9.85 9.60 4.66
C LEU A 262 9.70 10.05 6.11
N ASP A 263 9.05 9.23 6.91
CA ASP A 263 8.85 9.45 8.35
C ASP A 263 9.14 8.17 9.15
N ALA A 264 8.95 8.21 10.47
CA ALA A 264 9.20 7.06 11.33
C ALA A 264 8.36 5.83 10.94
N THR A 265 7.17 6.02 10.37
CA THR A 265 6.29 4.92 9.94
C THR A 265 6.76 4.25 8.66
N SER A 266 7.62 4.90 7.88
CA SER A 266 8.19 4.35 6.64
C SER A 266 9.07 3.11 6.88
N PHE A 267 9.57 2.95 8.11
CA PHE A 267 10.38 1.79 8.54
C PHE A 267 9.55 0.69 9.22
N ALA A 268 8.24 0.80 9.22
CA ALA A 268 7.34 -0.13 9.90
C ALA A 268 6.52 -0.96 8.90
N GLY A 269 7.19 -1.64 7.96
CA GLY A 269 6.54 -2.51 6.98
C GLY A 269 6.15 -1.83 5.66
N LYS A 270 6.58 -0.56 5.43
CA LYS A 270 6.34 0.14 4.17
C LYS A 270 7.49 -0.04 3.18
N VAL A 271 7.24 0.32 1.92
CA VAL A 271 8.13 0.06 0.78
C VAL A 271 9.57 0.49 1.05
N VAL A 272 9.81 1.75 1.44
CA VAL A 272 11.20 2.25 1.60
C VAL A 272 11.93 1.50 2.70
N GLY A 273 11.30 1.27 3.85
CA GLY A 273 11.91 0.55 4.98
C GLY A 273 12.27 -0.89 4.61
N GLU A 274 11.35 -1.59 3.95
CA GLU A 274 11.53 -2.98 3.54
C GLU A 274 12.59 -3.13 2.42
N VAL A 275 12.62 -2.19 1.46
CA VAL A 275 13.65 -2.17 0.42
C VAL A 275 15.04 -1.88 1.02
N VAL A 276 15.14 -0.92 1.95
CA VAL A 276 16.40 -0.63 2.67
C VAL A 276 16.89 -1.84 3.45
N GLN A 277 15.98 -2.52 4.17
CA GLN A 277 16.32 -3.72 4.93
C GLN A 277 16.78 -4.87 4.01
N SER A 278 16.08 -5.12 2.92
CA SER A 278 16.40 -6.16 1.96
C SER A 278 17.73 -5.90 1.26
N ALA A 279 17.95 -4.66 0.80
CA ALA A 279 19.23 -4.26 0.18
C ALA A 279 20.41 -4.39 1.16
N GLY A 280 20.21 -4.01 2.44
CA GLY A 280 21.22 -4.17 3.47
C GLY A 280 21.53 -5.63 3.79
N ALA A 281 20.55 -6.52 3.78
CA ALA A 281 20.76 -7.95 3.99
C ALA A 281 21.56 -8.61 2.85
N ASP A 282 21.37 -8.12 1.61
CA ASP A 282 22.10 -8.59 0.42
C ASP A 282 23.38 -7.76 0.12
N GLU A 283 23.77 -6.88 1.07
CA GLU A 283 24.95 -6.00 0.95
C GLU A 283 24.94 -5.15 -0.34
N LYS A 284 23.75 -4.77 -0.83
CA LYS A 284 23.60 -3.94 -2.03
C LYS A 284 23.70 -2.46 -1.69
N PRO A 285 24.47 -1.67 -2.45
CA PRO A 285 24.42 -0.22 -2.38
C PRO A 285 23.01 0.29 -2.60
N ILE A 286 22.57 1.25 -1.77
CA ILE A 286 21.23 1.81 -1.84
C ILE A 286 21.23 3.31 -1.69
N VAL A 287 20.36 3.96 -2.45
CA VAL A 287 20.07 5.40 -2.38
C VAL A 287 18.57 5.60 -2.18
N VAL A 288 18.21 6.47 -1.24
CA VAL A 288 16.82 6.84 -0.95
C VAL A 288 16.55 8.25 -1.45
N ILE A 289 15.57 8.43 -2.32
CA ILE A 289 15.14 9.73 -2.84
C ILE A 289 13.69 9.94 -2.41
N CYS A 290 13.43 10.95 -1.57
CA CYS A 290 12.09 11.23 -1.06
C CYS A 290 11.66 12.65 -1.36
N GLY A 291 10.34 12.89 -1.42
CA GLY A 291 9.80 14.24 -1.56
C GLY A 291 10.17 15.12 -0.37
N GLU A 292 9.85 14.65 0.82
CA GLU A 292 10.23 15.26 2.12
C GLU A 292 10.81 14.18 3.04
N ILE A 293 11.69 14.59 3.96
CA ILE A 293 12.28 13.70 4.96
C ILE A 293 12.13 14.36 6.34
N ASP A 294 11.46 13.69 7.26
CA ASP A 294 11.32 14.14 8.63
C ASP A 294 12.64 13.95 9.42
N SER A 295 12.87 14.75 10.45
CA SER A 295 14.11 14.73 11.24
C SER A 295 14.46 13.35 11.81
N ASP A 296 13.46 12.61 12.28
CA ASP A 296 13.65 11.28 12.88
C ASP A 296 14.04 10.23 11.81
N ALA A 297 13.45 10.36 10.61
CA ALA A 297 13.78 9.52 9.46
C ALA A 297 15.20 9.82 8.95
N HIS A 298 15.57 11.10 8.90
CA HIS A 298 16.93 11.55 8.57
C HIS A 298 17.97 10.89 9.50
N SER A 299 17.78 11.02 10.82
CA SER A 299 18.64 10.39 11.83
C SER A 299 18.70 8.87 11.70
N THR A 300 17.60 8.23 11.27
CA THR A 300 17.57 6.78 11.04
C THR A 300 18.41 6.40 9.81
N MET A 301 18.31 7.14 8.70
CA MET A 301 19.11 6.91 7.50
C MET A 301 20.61 7.09 7.77
N GLU A 302 21.00 8.14 8.50
CA GLU A 302 22.40 8.37 8.91
C GLU A 302 22.96 7.19 9.74
N ARG A 303 22.18 6.72 10.72
CA ARG A 303 22.56 5.57 11.56
C ARG A 303 22.73 4.28 10.74
N LEU A 304 21.92 4.09 9.69
CA LEU A 304 22.00 2.95 8.78
C LEU A 304 23.10 3.13 7.73
N GLY A 305 23.73 4.31 7.64
CA GLY A 305 24.75 4.62 6.62
C GLY A 305 24.16 4.68 5.20
N VAL A 306 22.88 4.95 5.06
CA VAL A 306 22.16 4.97 3.78
C VAL A 306 22.19 6.37 3.17
N SER A 307 22.67 6.47 1.94
CA SER A 307 22.62 7.72 1.17
C SER A 307 21.19 8.13 0.88
N HIS A 308 20.83 9.37 1.21
CA HIS A 308 19.46 9.84 1.03
C HIS A 308 19.39 11.31 0.61
N MET A 309 18.30 11.67 -0.09
CA MET A 309 18.07 13.02 -0.62
C MET A 309 16.60 13.42 -0.50
N GLY A 310 16.35 14.59 0.08
CA GLY A 310 15.05 15.25 0.10
C GLY A 310 14.88 16.18 -1.10
N LEU A 311 13.86 15.93 -1.92
CA LEU A 311 13.61 16.78 -3.12
C LEU A 311 13.21 18.20 -2.71
N ARG A 312 12.40 18.36 -1.67
CA ARG A 312 11.92 19.66 -1.23
C ARG A 312 13.04 20.51 -0.65
N GLU A 313 13.95 19.91 0.08
CA GLU A 313 15.15 20.55 0.59
C GLU A 313 16.02 21.09 -0.55
N ARG A 314 16.13 20.32 -1.63
CA ARG A 314 17.03 20.61 -2.75
C ARG A 314 16.42 21.53 -3.81
N PHE A 315 15.11 21.40 -4.10
CA PHE A 315 14.44 22.05 -5.22
C PHE A 315 13.26 22.93 -4.81
N GLY A 316 12.96 23.04 -3.49
CA GLY A 316 11.81 23.83 -3.01
C GLY A 316 10.49 23.37 -3.62
N ASP A 317 9.66 24.30 -4.06
CA ASP A 317 8.32 24.02 -4.62
C ASP A 317 8.34 23.25 -5.95
N LEU A 318 9.47 23.22 -6.64
CA LEU A 318 9.62 22.39 -7.84
C LEU A 318 9.51 20.89 -7.52
N ALA A 319 9.85 20.48 -6.30
CA ALA A 319 9.69 19.10 -5.86
C ALA A 319 8.24 18.58 -5.96
N VAL A 320 7.26 19.46 -5.84
CA VAL A 320 5.83 19.14 -5.96
C VAL A 320 5.32 19.32 -7.38
N SER A 321 5.67 20.45 -8.03
CA SER A 321 5.14 20.79 -9.36
C SER A 321 5.85 20.05 -10.51
N ARG A 322 7.07 19.55 -10.29
CA ARG A 322 7.91 18.83 -11.26
C ARG A 322 8.64 17.65 -10.62
N THR A 323 7.93 16.84 -9.88
CA THR A 323 8.48 15.74 -9.06
C THR A 323 9.38 14.80 -9.86
N THR A 324 8.93 14.30 -11.00
CA THR A 324 9.70 13.37 -11.84
C THR A 324 10.97 14.00 -12.41
N GLU A 325 10.94 15.28 -12.77
CA GLU A 325 12.13 16.02 -13.22
C GLU A 325 13.16 16.18 -12.08
N CYS A 326 12.70 16.50 -10.87
CA CYS A 326 13.55 16.62 -9.70
C CYS A 326 14.19 15.27 -9.32
N ILE A 327 13.43 14.16 -9.41
CA ILE A 327 13.94 12.80 -9.23
C ILE A 327 15.05 12.52 -10.25
N ALA A 328 14.79 12.71 -11.54
CA ALA A 328 15.78 12.45 -12.60
C ALA A 328 17.08 13.25 -12.40
N ARG A 329 16.97 14.53 -12.00
CA ARG A 329 18.14 15.38 -11.68
C ARG A 329 18.90 14.84 -10.45
N SER A 330 18.21 14.39 -9.41
CA SER A 330 18.83 13.83 -8.21
C SER A 330 19.61 12.56 -8.52
N VAL A 331 19.03 11.66 -9.33
CA VAL A 331 19.72 10.44 -9.81
C VAL A 331 20.96 10.81 -10.62
N ALA A 332 20.83 11.73 -11.57
CA ALA A 332 21.95 12.13 -12.42
C ALA A 332 23.11 12.77 -11.64
N LEU A 333 22.81 13.51 -10.58
CA LEU A 333 23.84 14.06 -9.70
C LEU A 333 24.52 12.95 -8.89
N HIS A 334 23.73 12.08 -8.25
CA HIS A 334 24.29 10.96 -7.46
C HIS A 334 25.21 10.06 -8.28
N MET A 335 24.79 9.69 -9.50
CA MET A 335 25.55 8.80 -10.37
C MET A 335 26.85 9.44 -10.91
N ARG A 336 26.92 10.78 -10.99
CA ARG A 336 28.13 11.51 -11.41
C ARG A 336 29.11 11.77 -10.27
N ASP A 337 28.60 11.90 -9.05
CA ASP A 337 29.39 12.25 -7.86
C ASP A 337 30.03 10.99 -7.19
N GLN A 338 29.75 9.78 -7.68
CA GLN A 338 30.43 8.58 -7.23
C GLN A 338 31.80 8.47 -7.97
N PRO A 339 32.92 8.85 -7.33
CA PRO A 339 34.25 8.50 -7.86
C PRO A 339 34.41 7.01 -7.77
N ASP A 340 35.07 6.39 -8.76
CA ASP A 340 35.44 4.96 -8.84
C ASP A 340 35.54 4.30 -7.44
N GLN A 341 34.50 3.66 -6.97
CA GLN A 341 34.57 2.73 -5.85
C GLN A 341 34.92 1.35 -6.45
N ARG A 342 36.21 1.12 -6.63
CA ARG A 342 36.83 -0.20 -6.80
C ARG A 342 37.72 -0.51 -5.63
#